data_b87edb736fdb65906bf929bb7a0beaeb
#
_entry.id   b87edb736fdb65906bf929bb7a0beaeb
#
_cell.length_a   1.000
_cell.length_b   1.000
_cell.length_c   1.000
_cell.angle_alpha   90.00
_cell.angle_beta   90.00
_cell.angle_gamma   90.00
#
_symmetry.space_group_name_H-M   'P 1'
#
loop_
_entity.id
_entity.type
_entity.pdbx_description
1 polymer ?
#
loop_
_entity_poly.entity_id
_entity_poly.type
_entity_poly.pdbx_seq_one_letter_code
_entity_poly.pdbx_strand_id
1 'polypeptide(L)'
;MAFHFHKDRDIYIRQQKANAAEFLIPFIEEALPIVEGMHVMEIGCGEGGVLKAFLDRGCQGVGIELLKGKAERARDTLKAEISSGQAIVMNKNIYDIDVAADFSSLFDLIILKDVIEHIHDQDAILSRLRNFLKPGGHIFFGFPPWQMPFGGHQQVLAHRLLSRTPYFHLLPVPLYRGILKAFGETPMSIQNTLEIKETGISIERFERLVRKNHFSVILRTYYLFNPIYKYKFNLTPRVQFGLLTRIPYFRNFVTTCMYYLVQKEA
;
A
#
# COMPACT_ATOMS: atom_id res chain seq x y z
N MET A 1 16.80 -11.78 10.87
CA MET A 1 16.51 -12.71 9.75
C MET A 1 15.23 -12.23 9.09
N ALA A 2 15.29 -11.80 7.86
CA ALA A 2 14.07 -11.58 7.07
C ALA A 2 13.27 -12.89 7.03
N PHE A 3 11.96 -12.82 7.17
CA PHE A 3 11.10 -14.00 7.07
C PHE A 3 11.31 -14.70 5.73
N HIS A 4 11.16 -16.02 5.71
CA HIS A 4 11.47 -16.89 4.55
C HIS A 4 10.77 -16.42 3.25
N PHE A 5 9.56 -15.86 3.35
CA PHE A 5 8.77 -15.35 2.23
C PHE A 5 9.32 -14.05 1.59
N HIS A 6 10.26 -13.35 2.24
CA HIS A 6 10.98 -12.24 1.60
C HIS A 6 12.21 -12.70 0.79
N LYS A 7 12.61 -13.97 0.92
CA LYS A 7 13.75 -14.55 0.20
C LYS A 7 13.33 -15.21 -1.11
N ASP A 8 12.12 -15.77 -1.17
CA ASP A 8 11.56 -16.36 -2.40
C ASP A 8 10.58 -15.36 -3.02
N ARG A 9 11.04 -14.70 -4.08
CA ARG A 9 10.31 -13.63 -4.77
C ARG A 9 9.08 -14.14 -5.51
N ASP A 10 9.14 -15.35 -6.07
CA ASP A 10 7.99 -15.94 -6.77
C ASP A 10 6.86 -16.25 -5.79
N ILE A 11 7.20 -16.68 -4.59
CA ILE A 11 6.23 -16.85 -3.50
C ILE A 11 5.62 -15.48 -3.15
N TYR A 12 6.43 -14.44 -3.03
CA TYR A 12 5.95 -13.10 -2.71
C TYR A 12 4.96 -12.57 -3.77
N ILE A 13 5.31 -12.67 -5.05
CA ILE A 13 4.45 -12.23 -6.16
C ILE A 13 3.12 -13.00 -6.14
N ARG A 14 3.17 -14.35 -6.00
CA ARG A 14 1.97 -15.18 -5.90
C ARG A 14 1.09 -14.81 -4.71
N GLN A 15 1.68 -14.50 -3.55
CA GLN A 15 0.95 -14.07 -2.36
C GLN A 15 0.27 -12.71 -2.57
N GLN A 16 0.94 -11.74 -3.21
CA GLN A 16 0.37 -10.44 -3.52
C GLN A 16 -0.80 -10.58 -4.50
N LYS A 17 -0.62 -11.37 -5.56
CA LYS A 17 -1.69 -11.67 -6.53
C LYS A 17 -2.90 -12.34 -5.87
N ALA A 18 -2.66 -13.39 -5.09
CA ALA A 18 -3.72 -14.11 -4.38
C ALA A 18 -4.47 -13.21 -3.39
N ASN A 19 -3.72 -12.37 -2.63
CA ASN A 19 -4.33 -11.41 -1.72
C ASN A 19 -5.19 -10.37 -2.45
N ALA A 20 -4.74 -9.89 -3.62
CA ALA A 20 -5.52 -8.97 -4.42
C ALA A 20 -6.80 -9.63 -4.96
N ALA A 21 -6.68 -10.82 -5.52
CA ALA A 21 -7.82 -11.56 -6.08
C ALA A 21 -8.87 -11.98 -5.02
N GLU A 22 -8.42 -12.35 -3.81
CA GLU A 22 -9.33 -12.88 -2.79
C GLU A 22 -9.89 -11.80 -1.86
N PHE A 23 -9.19 -10.69 -1.65
CA PHE A 23 -9.63 -9.68 -0.65
C PHE A 23 -9.76 -8.28 -1.22
N LEU A 24 -8.87 -7.85 -2.10
CA LEU A 24 -8.82 -6.47 -2.57
C LEU A 24 -9.86 -6.23 -3.65
N ILE A 25 -9.92 -7.07 -4.67
CA ILE A 25 -10.91 -6.99 -5.74
C ILE A 25 -12.33 -7.13 -5.18
N PRO A 26 -12.67 -8.16 -4.38
CA PRO A 26 -14.00 -8.27 -3.79
C PRO A 26 -14.40 -7.08 -2.93
N PHE A 27 -13.48 -6.50 -2.15
CA PHE A 27 -13.75 -5.27 -1.40
C PHE A 27 -14.11 -4.10 -2.33
N ILE A 28 -13.38 -3.93 -3.44
CA ILE A 28 -13.66 -2.86 -4.41
C ILE A 28 -15.01 -3.12 -5.09
N GLU A 29 -15.30 -4.38 -5.45
CA GLU A 29 -16.53 -4.78 -6.15
C GLU A 29 -17.81 -4.58 -5.32
N GLU A 30 -17.71 -4.32 -4.00
CA GLU A 30 -18.88 -3.90 -3.22
C GLU A 30 -19.48 -2.56 -3.70
N ALA A 31 -18.71 -1.70 -4.39
CA ALA A 31 -19.17 -0.40 -4.87
C ALA A 31 -18.74 -0.08 -6.32
N LEU A 32 -17.70 -0.70 -6.84
CA LEU A 32 -17.17 -0.47 -8.18
C LEU A 32 -16.92 -1.81 -8.87
N PRO A 33 -17.81 -2.28 -9.76
CA PRO A 33 -17.58 -3.49 -10.55
C PRO A 33 -16.29 -3.41 -11.36
N ILE A 34 -15.45 -4.43 -11.25
CA ILE A 34 -14.24 -4.56 -12.08
C ILE A 34 -14.60 -5.25 -13.38
N VAL A 35 -14.55 -4.49 -14.48
CA VAL A 35 -14.96 -4.96 -15.80
C VAL A 35 -13.80 -4.98 -16.79
N GLU A 36 -13.91 -5.82 -17.82
CA GLU A 36 -12.94 -5.88 -18.91
C GLU A 36 -12.75 -4.51 -19.58
N GLY A 37 -11.50 -4.17 -19.92
CA GLY A 37 -11.13 -2.89 -20.50
C GLY A 37 -11.03 -1.71 -19.53
N MET A 38 -11.33 -1.91 -18.24
CA MET A 38 -11.16 -0.89 -17.20
C MET A 38 -9.71 -0.46 -17.08
N HIS A 39 -9.43 0.85 -17.00
CA HIS A 39 -8.10 1.41 -16.88
C HIS A 39 -7.69 1.50 -15.40
N VAL A 40 -6.71 0.72 -15.01
CA VAL A 40 -6.22 0.62 -13.63
C VAL A 40 -4.77 1.07 -13.56
N MET A 41 -4.43 1.93 -12.57
CA MET A 41 -3.06 2.29 -12.26
C MET A 41 -2.70 1.74 -10.87
N GLU A 42 -1.53 1.10 -10.72
CA GLU A 42 -0.96 0.78 -9.42
C GLU A 42 0.29 1.62 -9.17
N ILE A 43 0.26 2.43 -8.10
CA ILE A 43 1.41 3.22 -7.65
C ILE A 43 2.17 2.40 -6.61
N GLY A 44 3.49 2.29 -6.79
CA GLY A 44 4.33 1.38 -6.02
C GLY A 44 4.03 -0.08 -6.34
N CYS A 45 3.89 -0.42 -7.62
CA CYS A 45 3.47 -1.76 -8.06
C CYS A 45 4.44 -2.89 -7.66
N GLY A 46 5.60 -2.53 -7.12
CA GLY A 46 6.59 -3.51 -6.66
C GLY A 46 7.02 -4.45 -7.78
N GLU A 47 6.76 -5.73 -7.59
CA GLU A 47 7.08 -6.78 -8.56
C GLU A 47 5.85 -7.19 -9.42
N GLY A 48 4.76 -6.38 -9.40
CA GLY A 48 3.61 -6.52 -10.29
C GLY A 48 2.51 -7.48 -9.83
N GLY A 49 2.62 -8.06 -8.63
CA GLY A 49 1.69 -9.11 -8.18
C GLY A 49 0.25 -8.64 -8.00
N VAL A 50 0.01 -7.44 -7.45
CA VAL A 50 -1.35 -6.90 -7.29
C VAL A 50 -1.92 -6.51 -8.65
N LEU A 51 -1.17 -5.77 -9.48
CA LEU A 51 -1.60 -5.37 -10.80
C LEU A 51 -1.99 -6.59 -11.67
N LYS A 52 -1.21 -7.68 -11.58
CA LYS A 52 -1.50 -8.93 -12.30
C LYS A 52 -2.89 -9.48 -12.01
N ALA A 53 -3.41 -9.34 -10.77
CA ALA A 53 -4.76 -9.81 -10.42
C ALA A 53 -5.85 -9.02 -11.17
N PHE A 54 -5.65 -7.72 -11.42
CA PHE A 54 -6.58 -6.90 -12.22
C PHE A 54 -6.45 -7.19 -13.71
N LEU A 55 -5.23 -7.40 -14.20
CA LEU A 55 -5.00 -7.80 -15.60
C LEU A 55 -5.67 -9.13 -15.93
N ASP A 56 -5.67 -10.10 -15.00
CA ASP A 56 -6.38 -11.38 -15.14
C ASP A 56 -7.92 -11.22 -15.22
N ARG A 57 -8.45 -10.07 -14.79
CA ARG A 57 -9.87 -9.69 -14.93
C ARG A 57 -10.16 -8.92 -16.24
N GLY A 58 -9.17 -8.82 -17.13
CA GLY A 58 -9.28 -8.13 -18.42
C GLY A 58 -9.07 -6.62 -18.35
N CYS A 59 -8.63 -6.06 -17.23
CA CYS A 59 -8.29 -4.63 -17.10
C CYS A 59 -7.08 -4.27 -17.96
N GLN A 60 -7.00 -3.00 -18.38
CA GLN A 60 -5.79 -2.36 -18.90
C GLN A 60 -5.00 -1.76 -17.74
N GLY A 61 -3.72 -2.09 -17.62
CA GLY A 61 -2.95 -1.78 -16.41
C GLY A 61 -1.70 -0.93 -16.62
N VAL A 62 -1.48 0.03 -15.71
CA VAL A 62 -0.22 0.78 -15.61
C VAL A 62 0.37 0.60 -14.22
N GLY A 63 1.59 0.06 -14.13
CA GLY A 63 2.37 -0.02 -12.90
C GLY A 63 3.42 1.08 -12.83
N ILE A 64 3.44 1.84 -11.73
CA ILE A 64 4.46 2.85 -11.45
C ILE A 64 5.33 2.33 -10.30
N GLU A 65 6.64 2.25 -10.51
CA GLU A 65 7.57 1.79 -9.48
C GLU A 65 8.86 2.63 -9.49
N LEU A 66 9.23 3.15 -8.32
CA LEU A 66 10.40 4.01 -8.15
C LEU A 66 11.71 3.23 -8.23
N LEU A 67 11.74 2.04 -7.64
CA LEU A 67 12.95 1.22 -7.54
C LEU A 67 13.17 0.41 -8.83
N LYS A 68 14.23 0.75 -9.58
CA LYS A 68 14.57 0.14 -10.87
C LYS A 68 14.52 -1.40 -10.83
N GLY A 69 15.15 -2.03 -9.85
CA GLY A 69 15.19 -3.49 -9.76
C GLY A 69 13.82 -4.14 -9.50
N LYS A 70 12.88 -3.44 -8.85
CA LYS A 70 11.49 -3.91 -8.71
C LYS A 70 10.71 -3.72 -10.01
N ALA A 71 10.88 -2.57 -10.68
CA ALA A 71 10.25 -2.30 -11.97
C ALA A 71 10.69 -3.29 -13.06
N GLU A 72 11.98 -3.67 -13.10
CA GLU A 72 12.48 -4.71 -14.00
C GLU A 72 11.78 -6.05 -13.73
N ARG A 73 11.68 -6.46 -12.48
CA ARG A 73 10.95 -7.69 -12.11
C ARG A 73 9.45 -7.62 -12.38
N ALA A 74 8.82 -6.47 -12.20
CA ALA A 74 7.43 -6.28 -12.60
C ALA A 74 7.24 -6.49 -14.12
N ARG A 75 8.19 -6.02 -14.95
CA ARG A 75 8.18 -6.29 -16.39
C ARG A 75 8.33 -7.77 -16.71
N ASP A 76 9.15 -8.50 -15.97
CA ASP A 76 9.28 -9.96 -16.12
C ASP A 76 7.98 -10.68 -15.71
N THR A 77 7.39 -10.28 -14.57
CA THR A 77 6.13 -10.84 -14.06
C THR A 77 4.96 -10.61 -15.03
N LEU A 78 4.92 -9.43 -15.67
CA LEU A 78 3.84 -8.98 -16.55
C LEU A 78 4.21 -9.07 -18.04
N LYS A 79 5.22 -9.90 -18.38
CA LYS A 79 5.76 -9.96 -19.75
C LYS A 79 4.71 -10.27 -20.81
N ALA A 80 3.79 -11.18 -20.52
CA ALA A 80 2.73 -11.56 -21.46
C ALA A 80 1.77 -10.39 -21.70
N GLU A 81 1.34 -9.71 -20.65
CA GLU A 81 0.41 -8.57 -20.69
C GLU A 81 1.04 -7.33 -21.33
N ILE A 82 2.36 -7.12 -21.13
CA ILE A 82 3.10 -6.06 -21.80
C ILE A 82 3.21 -6.37 -23.30
N SER A 83 3.51 -7.62 -23.65
CA SER A 83 3.64 -8.02 -25.07
C SER A 83 2.31 -7.96 -25.82
N SER A 84 1.18 -8.15 -25.17
CA SER A 84 -0.16 -7.98 -25.74
C SER A 84 -0.66 -6.54 -25.75
N GLY A 85 0.09 -5.60 -25.15
CA GLY A 85 -0.33 -4.20 -25.01
C GLY A 85 -1.33 -3.95 -23.86
N GLN A 86 -1.64 -4.96 -23.05
CA GLN A 86 -2.56 -4.87 -21.90
C GLN A 86 -1.95 -4.14 -20.71
N ALA A 87 -0.61 -4.13 -20.57
CA ALA A 87 0.06 -3.54 -19.43
C ALA A 87 1.28 -2.69 -19.80
N ILE A 88 1.57 -1.68 -18.98
CA ILE A 88 2.80 -0.88 -19.03
C ILE A 88 3.39 -0.82 -17.63
N VAL A 89 4.73 -0.93 -17.52
CA VAL A 89 5.46 -0.70 -16.26
C VAL A 89 6.46 0.44 -16.44
N MET A 90 6.25 1.52 -15.71
CA MET A 90 7.08 2.73 -15.72
C MET A 90 7.98 2.78 -14.50
N ASN A 91 9.30 2.88 -14.71
CA ASN A 91 10.24 3.16 -13.63
C ASN A 91 10.41 4.69 -13.52
N LYS A 92 9.46 5.33 -12.87
CA LYS A 92 9.42 6.79 -12.66
C LYS A 92 8.95 7.11 -11.24
N ASN A 93 9.31 8.29 -10.75
CA ASN A 93 8.62 8.87 -9.61
C ASN A 93 7.24 9.37 -10.09
N ILE A 94 6.20 9.14 -9.28
CA ILE A 94 4.83 9.60 -9.62
C ILE A 94 4.78 11.13 -9.82
N TYR A 95 5.67 11.88 -9.17
CA TYR A 95 5.75 13.33 -9.32
C TYR A 95 6.36 13.78 -10.66
N ASP A 96 7.12 12.92 -11.35
CA ASP A 96 7.76 13.19 -12.63
C ASP A 96 6.89 12.78 -13.84
N ILE A 97 5.68 12.27 -13.60
CA ILE A 97 4.77 11.83 -14.65
C ILE A 97 3.93 13.01 -15.13
N ASP A 98 3.96 13.28 -16.43
CA ASP A 98 3.03 14.19 -17.08
C ASP A 98 1.83 13.39 -17.57
N VAL A 99 0.65 13.65 -16.98
CA VAL A 99 -0.59 12.90 -17.31
C VAL A 99 -0.95 12.99 -18.77
N ALA A 100 -0.83 14.18 -19.38
CA ALA A 100 -1.22 14.41 -20.77
C ALA A 100 -0.21 13.85 -21.79
N ALA A 101 1.08 13.84 -21.41
CA ALA A 101 2.14 13.34 -22.27
C ALA A 101 2.36 11.83 -22.14
N ASP A 102 2.22 11.29 -20.91
CA ASP A 102 2.54 9.89 -20.62
C ASP A 102 1.34 8.94 -20.84
N PHE A 103 0.08 9.45 -20.87
CA PHE A 103 -1.12 8.62 -20.99
C PHE A 103 -2.12 9.13 -22.03
N SER A 104 -2.68 8.22 -22.81
CA SER A 104 -3.74 8.51 -23.78
C SER A 104 -5.12 8.65 -23.14
N SER A 105 -5.30 8.16 -21.93
CA SER A 105 -6.57 8.23 -21.19
C SER A 105 -6.33 8.24 -19.68
N LEU A 106 -7.29 8.80 -18.93
CA LEU A 106 -7.31 8.77 -17.47
C LEU A 106 -7.75 7.40 -16.95
N PHE A 107 -7.61 7.21 -15.64
CA PHE A 107 -7.85 5.94 -14.95
C PHE A 107 -9.22 5.90 -14.28
N ASP A 108 -9.85 4.74 -14.32
CA ASP A 108 -11.08 4.43 -13.60
C ASP A 108 -10.78 4.14 -12.12
N LEU A 109 -9.63 3.47 -11.88
CA LEU A 109 -9.18 3.05 -10.55
C LEU A 109 -7.67 3.25 -10.41
N ILE A 110 -7.26 3.86 -9.29
CA ILE A 110 -5.86 3.92 -8.86
C ILE A 110 -5.72 3.08 -7.59
N ILE A 111 -4.63 2.33 -7.48
CA ILE A 111 -4.34 1.44 -6.35
C ILE A 111 -3.06 1.93 -5.66
N LEU A 112 -3.15 2.18 -4.34
CA LEU A 112 -2.02 2.40 -3.44
C LEU A 112 -2.10 1.37 -2.30
N LYS A 113 -1.37 0.28 -2.43
CA LYS A 113 -1.31 -0.76 -1.42
C LYS A 113 0.07 -0.79 -0.76
N ASP A 114 0.12 -0.53 0.54
CA ASP A 114 1.35 -0.42 1.33
C ASP A 114 2.31 0.65 0.75
N VAL A 115 1.78 1.85 0.41
CA VAL A 115 2.52 2.94 -0.25
C VAL A 115 2.34 4.28 0.48
N ILE A 116 1.12 4.66 0.85
CA ILE A 116 0.82 6.01 1.40
C ILE A 116 1.60 6.31 2.68
N GLU A 117 1.90 5.29 3.49
CA GLU A 117 2.68 5.38 4.72
C GLU A 117 4.17 5.64 4.48
N HIS A 118 4.63 5.60 3.24
CA HIS A 118 6.01 5.89 2.83
C HIS A 118 6.16 7.24 2.15
N ILE A 119 5.07 7.97 1.94
CA ILE A 119 5.07 9.26 1.25
C ILE A 119 5.18 10.40 2.26
N HIS A 120 6.20 11.25 2.14
CA HIS A 120 6.41 12.39 3.04
C HIS A 120 5.27 13.41 2.92
N ASP A 121 4.96 13.86 1.72
CA ASP A 121 3.86 14.79 1.47
C ASP A 121 2.61 14.05 0.99
N GLN A 122 1.87 13.51 1.96
CA GLN A 122 0.63 12.78 1.72
C GLN A 122 -0.51 13.69 1.21
N ASP A 123 -0.45 14.98 1.48
CA ASP A 123 -1.41 15.97 0.96
C ASP A 123 -1.17 16.23 -0.53
N ALA A 124 0.09 16.51 -0.89
CA ALA A 124 0.46 16.75 -2.28
C ALA A 124 0.18 15.56 -3.18
N ILE A 125 0.44 14.31 -2.74
CA ILE A 125 0.13 13.14 -3.56
C ILE A 125 -1.38 12.99 -3.78
N LEU A 126 -2.21 13.15 -2.76
CA LEU A 126 -3.67 13.06 -2.90
C LEU A 126 -4.20 14.12 -3.88
N SER A 127 -3.73 15.36 -3.77
CA SER A 127 -4.06 16.44 -4.70
C SER A 127 -3.67 16.07 -6.14
N ARG A 128 -2.47 15.53 -6.32
CA ARG A 128 -1.95 15.12 -7.62
C ARG A 128 -2.76 14.00 -8.25
N LEU A 129 -3.14 12.98 -7.47
CA LEU A 129 -3.88 11.81 -7.96
C LEU A 129 -5.23 12.15 -8.58
N ARG A 130 -5.84 13.28 -8.21
CA ARG A 130 -7.06 13.77 -8.86
C ARG A 130 -6.89 13.95 -10.36
N ASN A 131 -5.70 14.36 -10.82
CA ASN A 131 -5.43 14.65 -12.23
C ASN A 131 -5.32 13.37 -13.08
N PHE A 132 -5.07 12.23 -12.46
CA PHE A 132 -4.99 10.93 -13.13
C PHE A 132 -6.35 10.25 -13.28
N LEU A 133 -7.35 10.67 -12.50
CA LEU A 133 -8.66 10.04 -12.45
C LEU A 133 -9.64 10.64 -13.46
N LYS A 134 -10.41 9.76 -14.11
CA LYS A 134 -11.64 10.14 -14.82
C LYS A 134 -12.61 10.84 -13.85
N PRO A 135 -13.58 11.60 -14.38
CA PRO A 135 -14.73 12.04 -13.55
C PRO A 135 -15.37 10.83 -12.88
N GLY A 136 -15.59 10.90 -11.56
CA GLY A 136 -16.12 9.77 -10.78
C GLY A 136 -15.17 8.61 -10.56
N GLY A 137 -13.91 8.71 -10.98
CA GLY A 137 -12.88 7.69 -10.78
C GLY A 137 -12.56 7.46 -9.30
N HIS A 138 -12.02 6.30 -8.99
CA HIS A 138 -11.80 5.84 -7.62
C HIS A 138 -10.33 5.62 -7.28
N ILE A 139 -10.00 5.70 -6.00
CA ILE A 139 -8.70 5.26 -5.48
C ILE A 139 -8.93 4.23 -4.39
N PHE A 140 -8.26 3.10 -4.51
CA PHE A 140 -8.12 2.14 -3.42
C PHE A 140 -6.84 2.45 -2.62
N PHE A 141 -6.99 2.52 -1.30
CA PHE A 141 -5.88 2.57 -0.36
C PHE A 141 -5.90 1.34 0.55
N GLY A 142 -4.76 0.65 0.64
CA GLY A 142 -4.52 -0.40 1.62
C GLY A 142 -3.24 -0.08 2.39
N PHE A 143 -3.33 0.17 3.71
CA PHE A 143 -2.16 0.55 4.52
C PHE A 143 -2.34 0.19 5.99
N PRO A 144 -1.24 -0.05 6.75
CA PRO A 144 -1.28 -0.16 8.20
C PRO A 144 -1.29 1.23 8.85
N PRO A 145 -2.13 1.50 9.86
CA PRO A 145 -1.96 2.70 10.69
C PRO A 145 -0.59 2.66 11.38
N TRP A 146 0.12 3.80 11.42
CA TRP A 146 1.47 3.82 11.99
C TRP A 146 1.54 3.38 13.45
N GLN A 147 0.48 3.62 14.23
CA GLN A 147 0.44 3.27 15.66
C GLN A 147 0.18 1.77 15.92
N MET A 148 -0.07 0.95 14.90
CA MET A 148 -0.30 -0.48 15.09
C MET A 148 0.95 -1.18 15.68
N PRO A 149 0.85 -2.40 16.24
CA PRO A 149 1.96 -3.04 16.99
C PRO A 149 3.32 -3.06 16.28
N PHE A 150 3.31 -3.16 14.95
CA PHE A 150 4.49 -3.22 14.10
C PHE A 150 4.51 -2.16 12.99
N GLY A 151 3.85 -1.02 13.21
CA GLY A 151 3.72 0.06 12.24
C GLY A 151 5.04 0.76 11.87
N GLY A 152 6.07 0.62 12.68
CA GLY A 152 7.43 1.12 12.39
C GLY A 152 8.26 0.19 11.52
N HIS A 153 7.68 -0.86 10.93
CA HIS A 153 8.34 -1.88 10.11
C HIS A 153 9.53 -2.56 10.80
N GLN A 154 9.55 -2.56 12.14
CA GLN A 154 10.65 -3.12 12.93
C GLN A 154 10.93 -4.60 12.67
N GLN A 155 10.04 -5.33 11.99
CA GLN A 155 10.26 -6.72 11.59
C GLN A 155 11.48 -6.90 10.66
N VAL A 156 11.93 -5.82 9.98
CA VAL A 156 13.11 -5.85 9.10
C VAL A 156 14.42 -5.68 9.87
N LEU A 157 14.39 -5.31 11.17
CA LEU A 157 15.58 -5.15 12.00
C LEU A 157 16.35 -6.45 12.11
N ALA A 158 17.69 -6.33 12.15
CA ALA A 158 18.58 -7.48 12.31
C ALA A 158 18.48 -8.10 13.70
N HIS A 159 18.31 -7.28 14.74
CA HIS A 159 18.24 -7.75 16.11
C HIS A 159 16.89 -8.40 16.42
N ARG A 160 16.92 -9.70 16.75
CA ARG A 160 15.73 -10.55 16.91
C ARG A 160 14.74 -10.09 17.99
N LEU A 161 15.22 -9.50 19.08
CA LEU A 161 14.34 -8.98 20.14
C LEU A 161 13.61 -7.74 19.64
N LEU A 162 14.33 -6.76 19.08
CA LEU A 162 13.72 -5.51 18.58
C LEU A 162 12.72 -5.77 17.45
N SER A 163 13.04 -6.69 16.53
CA SER A 163 12.14 -7.03 15.43
C SER A 163 10.80 -7.65 15.87
N ARG A 164 10.72 -8.14 17.12
CA ARG A 164 9.52 -8.78 17.70
C ARG A 164 8.84 -7.98 18.81
N THR A 165 9.41 -6.83 19.19
CA THR A 165 8.84 -5.98 20.24
C THR A 165 7.77 -5.08 19.64
N PRO A 166 6.47 -5.30 19.99
CA PRO A 166 5.40 -4.44 19.48
C PRO A 166 5.51 -3.04 20.09
N TYR A 167 5.00 -2.04 19.34
CA TYR A 167 4.94 -0.63 19.76
C TYR A 167 6.28 0.06 20.06
N PHE A 168 7.40 -0.62 19.89
CA PHE A 168 8.74 -0.09 20.14
C PHE A 168 9.02 1.20 19.33
N HIS A 169 8.52 1.29 18.11
CA HIS A 169 8.66 2.46 17.22
C HIS A 169 7.95 3.71 17.76
N LEU A 170 7.02 3.59 18.72
CA LEU A 170 6.31 4.74 19.31
C LEU A 170 7.19 5.56 20.28
N LEU A 171 8.32 5.02 20.72
CA LEU A 171 9.25 5.73 21.60
C LEU A 171 9.69 7.07 20.97
N PRO A 172 9.98 8.11 21.78
CA PRO A 172 10.56 9.35 21.30
C PRO A 172 11.84 9.11 20.47
N VAL A 173 12.04 9.88 19.40
CA VAL A 173 13.14 9.69 18.44
C VAL A 173 14.51 9.49 19.08
N PRO A 174 14.95 10.31 20.07
CA PRO A 174 16.26 10.13 20.69
C PRO A 174 16.40 8.76 21.38
N LEU A 175 15.37 8.30 22.10
CA LEU A 175 15.36 7.01 22.81
C LEU A 175 15.31 5.86 21.80
N TYR A 176 14.43 5.95 20.79
CA TYR A 176 14.32 4.96 19.73
C TYR A 176 15.65 4.76 18.99
N ARG A 177 16.29 5.87 18.57
CA ARG A 177 17.59 5.86 17.92
C ARG A 177 18.70 5.31 18.84
N GLY A 178 18.70 5.70 20.12
CA GLY A 178 19.67 5.21 21.11
C GLY A 178 19.61 3.70 21.29
N ILE A 179 18.40 3.16 21.42
CA ILE A 179 18.19 1.71 21.57
C ILE A 179 18.63 0.98 20.29
N LEU A 180 18.23 1.45 19.09
CA LEU A 180 18.64 0.82 17.82
C LEU A 180 20.18 0.74 17.71
N LYS A 181 20.89 1.82 18.08
CA LYS A 181 22.36 1.85 18.11
C LYS A 181 22.94 0.87 19.13
N ALA A 182 22.40 0.85 20.35
CA ALA A 182 22.88 -0.01 21.43
C ALA A 182 22.72 -1.51 21.09
N PHE A 183 21.72 -1.87 20.30
CA PHE A 183 21.48 -3.24 19.83
C PHE A 183 22.17 -3.56 18.49
N GLY A 184 23.07 -2.68 18.00
CA GLY A 184 23.94 -2.96 16.87
C GLY A 184 23.27 -2.85 15.49
N GLU A 185 22.15 -2.13 15.36
CA GLU A 185 21.56 -1.87 14.07
C GLU A 185 22.45 -0.96 13.20
N THR A 186 22.48 -1.20 11.90
CA THR A 186 23.32 -0.42 10.98
C THR A 186 22.77 1.00 10.82
N PRO A 187 23.63 1.99 10.49
CA PRO A 187 23.20 3.36 10.23
C PRO A 187 22.06 3.44 9.19
N MET A 188 22.13 2.63 8.13
CA MET A 188 21.11 2.54 7.09
C MET A 188 19.77 2.00 7.65
N SER A 189 19.80 0.94 8.47
CA SER A 189 18.62 0.37 9.12
C SER A 189 17.95 1.39 10.04
N ILE A 190 18.76 2.12 10.81
CA ILE A 190 18.28 3.19 11.69
C ILE A 190 17.62 4.32 10.89
N GLN A 191 18.27 4.77 9.81
CA GLN A 191 17.73 5.83 8.97
C GLN A 191 16.40 5.41 8.36
N ASN A 192 16.30 4.22 7.77
CA ASN A 192 15.08 3.71 7.16
C ASN A 192 13.91 3.63 8.16
N THR A 193 14.17 3.17 9.40
CA THR A 193 13.12 3.09 10.42
C THR A 193 12.69 4.46 10.96
N LEU A 194 13.58 5.44 10.99
CA LEU A 194 13.25 6.82 11.33
C LEU A 194 12.44 7.50 10.23
N GLU A 195 12.76 7.24 8.97
CA GLU A 195 12.01 7.74 7.83
C GLU A 195 10.56 7.24 7.84
N ILE A 196 10.33 5.96 8.10
CA ILE A 196 8.99 5.40 8.31
C ILE A 196 8.26 6.08 9.48
N LYS A 197 8.98 6.48 10.53
CA LYS A 197 8.40 7.23 11.65
C LYS A 197 7.97 8.65 11.24
N GLU A 198 8.67 9.29 10.33
CA GLU A 198 8.34 10.63 9.82
C GLU A 198 7.15 10.60 8.88
N THR A 199 7.06 9.58 8.03
CA THR A 199 5.98 9.40 7.06
C THR A 199 4.72 8.75 7.61
N GLY A 200 4.80 8.18 8.82
CA GLY A 200 3.72 7.43 9.45
C GLY A 200 2.36 8.14 9.42
N ILE A 201 1.33 7.40 9.02
CA ILE A 201 -0.03 7.93 8.87
C ILE A 201 -1.01 7.27 9.84
N SER A 202 -1.85 8.10 10.49
CA SER A 202 -3.00 7.61 11.27
C SER A 202 -4.27 7.60 10.44
N ILE A 203 -5.25 6.84 10.87
CA ILE A 203 -6.59 6.79 10.27
C ILE A 203 -7.19 8.19 10.18
N GLU A 204 -7.13 8.95 11.28
CA GLU A 204 -7.71 10.30 11.36
C GLU A 204 -6.99 11.31 10.45
N ARG A 205 -5.66 11.20 10.32
CA ARG A 205 -4.89 12.01 9.38
C ARG A 205 -5.28 11.67 7.95
N PHE A 206 -5.35 10.40 7.61
CA PHE A 206 -5.75 9.94 6.27
C PHE A 206 -7.16 10.43 5.91
N GLU A 207 -8.16 10.19 6.76
CA GLU A 207 -9.55 10.61 6.51
C GLU A 207 -9.68 12.13 6.37
N ARG A 208 -8.89 12.92 7.12
CA ARG A 208 -8.83 14.38 6.97
C ARG A 208 -8.24 14.79 5.63
N LEU A 209 -7.15 14.15 5.18
CA LEU A 209 -6.50 14.44 3.91
C LEU A 209 -7.39 14.06 2.71
N VAL A 210 -8.10 12.94 2.80
CA VAL A 210 -9.09 12.52 1.79
C VAL A 210 -10.14 13.61 1.58
N ARG A 211 -10.77 14.07 2.67
CA ARG A 211 -11.77 15.17 2.61
C ARG A 211 -11.17 16.49 2.11
N LYS A 212 -9.98 16.86 2.60
CA LYS A 212 -9.30 18.09 2.18
C LYS A 212 -9.04 18.11 0.67
N ASN A 213 -8.75 16.96 0.09
CA ASN A 213 -8.46 16.82 -1.34
C ASN A 213 -9.71 16.47 -2.17
N HIS A 214 -10.91 16.75 -1.67
CA HIS A 214 -12.17 16.54 -2.39
C HIS A 214 -12.35 15.10 -2.89
N PHE A 215 -12.14 14.14 -1.99
CA PHE A 215 -12.52 12.76 -2.15
C PHE A 215 -13.54 12.37 -1.11
N SER A 216 -14.55 11.60 -1.52
CA SER A 216 -15.53 10.98 -0.63
C SER A 216 -15.14 9.53 -0.32
N VAL A 217 -15.23 9.12 0.93
CA VAL A 217 -15.04 7.72 1.33
C VAL A 217 -16.30 6.93 0.98
N ILE A 218 -16.16 5.98 0.04
CA ILE A 218 -17.28 5.11 -0.41
C ILE A 218 -17.34 3.83 0.43
N LEU A 219 -16.18 3.16 0.60
CA LEU A 219 -16.05 1.95 1.40
C LEU A 219 -14.87 2.08 2.36
N ARG A 220 -14.96 1.44 3.52
CA ARG A 220 -13.84 1.28 4.44
C ARG A 220 -13.97 0.02 5.28
N THR A 221 -12.87 -0.66 5.48
CA THR A 221 -12.78 -1.82 6.38
C THR A 221 -11.52 -1.74 7.22
N TYR A 222 -11.68 -2.02 8.51
CA TYR A 222 -10.60 -2.08 9.50
C TYR A 222 -10.31 -3.55 9.78
N TYR A 223 -9.05 -3.98 9.60
CA TYR A 223 -8.67 -5.36 9.87
C TYR A 223 -7.92 -5.49 11.20
N LEU A 224 -8.42 -6.39 12.05
CA LEU A 224 -7.68 -6.87 13.22
C LEU A 224 -6.50 -7.74 12.73
N PHE A 225 -6.76 -8.65 11.78
CA PHE A 225 -5.74 -9.44 11.09
C PHE A 225 -5.74 -9.11 9.60
N ASN A 226 -4.66 -8.45 9.16
CA ASN A 226 -4.45 -8.06 7.77
C ASN A 226 -4.66 -9.25 6.82
N PRO A 227 -5.42 -9.12 5.72
CA PRO A 227 -5.64 -10.19 4.74
C PRO A 227 -4.37 -10.88 4.25
N ILE A 228 -3.27 -10.15 4.05
CA ILE A 228 -1.99 -10.73 3.63
C ILE A 228 -1.42 -11.72 4.66
N TYR A 229 -1.86 -11.67 5.93
CA TYR A 229 -1.39 -12.59 6.97
C TYR A 229 -1.88 -14.03 6.75
N LYS A 230 -2.95 -14.22 5.96
CA LYS A 230 -3.36 -15.56 5.49
C LYS A 230 -2.22 -16.27 4.79
N TYR A 231 -1.53 -15.57 3.90
CA TYR A 231 -0.46 -16.13 3.10
C TYR A 231 0.90 -16.11 3.79
N LYS A 232 1.15 -15.10 4.62
CA LYS A 232 2.43 -14.94 5.31
C LYS A 232 2.55 -15.79 6.58
N PHE A 233 1.45 -15.95 7.32
CA PHE A 233 1.44 -16.52 8.66
C PHE A 233 0.36 -17.59 8.88
N ASN A 234 -0.39 -17.94 7.84
CA ASN A 234 -1.56 -18.83 7.90
C ASN A 234 -2.60 -18.39 8.95
N LEU A 235 -2.81 -17.08 9.08
CA LEU A 235 -3.78 -16.47 9.97
C LEU A 235 -5.05 -16.10 9.19
N THR A 236 -6.22 -16.54 9.66
CA THR A 236 -7.49 -16.14 9.07
C THR A 236 -7.71 -14.64 9.20
N PRO A 237 -7.92 -13.90 8.11
CA PRO A 237 -8.24 -12.49 8.16
C PRO A 237 -9.46 -12.21 9.03
N ARG A 238 -9.39 -11.15 9.82
CA ARG A 238 -10.50 -10.74 10.68
C ARG A 238 -10.72 -9.24 10.60
N VAL A 239 -11.95 -8.85 10.39
CA VAL A 239 -12.40 -7.46 10.54
C VAL A 239 -12.38 -7.08 12.02
N GLN A 240 -12.06 -5.83 12.31
CA GLN A 240 -11.98 -5.29 13.65
C GLN A 240 -13.39 -5.21 14.29
N PHE A 241 -13.45 -5.37 15.60
CA PHE A 241 -14.70 -5.23 16.37
C PHE A 241 -15.28 -3.82 16.22
N GLY A 242 -16.57 -3.73 15.87
CA GLY A 242 -17.24 -2.46 15.57
C GLY A 242 -17.18 -1.43 16.72
N LEU A 243 -17.15 -1.88 17.99
CA LEU A 243 -16.98 -0.98 19.13
C LEU A 243 -15.60 -0.29 19.10
N LEU A 244 -14.53 -1.03 18.81
CA LEU A 244 -13.16 -0.49 18.78
C LEU A 244 -12.95 0.46 17.61
N THR A 245 -13.58 0.20 16.46
CA THR A 245 -13.48 1.08 15.28
C THR A 245 -14.14 2.46 15.50
N ARG A 246 -15.04 2.57 16.47
CA ARG A 246 -15.74 3.83 16.83
C ARG A 246 -14.94 4.72 17.78
N ILE A 247 -13.84 4.23 18.38
CA ILE A 247 -13.02 5.01 19.32
C ILE A 247 -11.89 5.67 18.53
N PRO A 248 -11.99 6.99 18.19
CA PRO A 248 -10.98 7.69 17.44
C PRO A 248 -9.61 7.61 18.13
N TYR A 249 -8.55 7.64 17.35
CA TYR A 249 -7.16 7.50 17.76
C TYR A 249 -6.81 6.13 18.37
N PHE A 250 -7.60 5.58 19.30
CA PHE A 250 -7.37 4.26 19.89
C PHE A 250 -7.44 3.15 18.84
N ARG A 251 -8.36 3.22 17.88
CA ARG A 251 -8.51 2.24 16.79
C ARG A 251 -7.20 2.01 16.00
N ASN A 252 -6.30 3.02 15.92
CA ASN A 252 -5.02 2.89 15.24
C ASN A 252 -4.10 1.85 15.90
N PHE A 253 -4.15 1.70 17.23
CA PHE A 253 -3.28 0.79 17.97
C PHE A 253 -3.65 -0.68 17.79
N VAL A 254 -4.89 -0.96 17.47
CA VAL A 254 -5.45 -2.32 17.41
C VAL A 254 -5.85 -2.75 15.99
N THR A 255 -5.63 -1.90 14.98
CA THR A 255 -5.93 -2.18 13.57
C THR A 255 -4.63 -2.44 12.82
N THR A 256 -4.51 -3.59 12.16
CA THR A 256 -3.27 -3.97 11.47
C THR A 256 -3.26 -3.59 9.99
N CYS A 257 -4.42 -3.29 9.42
CA CYS A 257 -4.56 -2.82 8.05
C CYS A 257 -5.91 -2.13 7.85
N MET A 258 -5.91 -1.15 6.98
CA MET A 258 -7.10 -0.44 6.51
C MET A 258 -7.28 -0.68 5.03
N TYR A 259 -8.52 -0.93 4.59
CA TYR A 259 -8.92 -0.79 3.20
C TYR A 259 -9.89 0.38 3.07
N TYR A 260 -9.63 1.26 2.11
CA TYR A 260 -10.50 2.36 1.73
C TYR A 260 -10.71 2.35 0.22
N LEU A 261 -11.94 2.54 -0.21
CA LEU A 261 -12.26 2.98 -1.55
C LEU A 261 -12.78 4.41 -1.45
N VAL A 262 -12.10 5.34 -2.11
CA VAL A 262 -12.50 6.75 -2.17
C VAL A 262 -12.81 7.12 -3.60
N GLN A 263 -13.78 8.04 -3.79
CA GLN A 263 -14.19 8.54 -5.10
C GLN A 263 -13.85 10.01 -5.25
N LYS A 264 -13.38 10.37 -6.43
CA LYS A 264 -13.15 11.78 -6.80
C LYS A 264 -14.50 12.52 -6.86
N GLU A 265 -14.62 13.55 -6.04
CA GLU A 265 -15.74 14.47 -6.12
C GLU A 265 -15.67 15.31 -7.40
N ALA A 266 -16.84 15.67 -7.92
CA ALA A 266 -16.98 16.43 -9.17
C ALA A 266 -16.26 17.79 -9.12
#